data_d7a82d8222b5e29bcb3195ac207f2378
#
_entry.id   d7a82d8222b5e29bcb3195ac207f2378
#
_cell.length_a   1.000
_cell.length_b   1.000
_cell.length_c   1.000
_cell.angle_alpha   90.00
_cell.angle_beta   90.00
_cell.angle_gamma   90.00
#
_symmetry.space_group_name_H-M   'P 1'
#
loop_
_entity.id
_entity.type
_entity.pdbx_description
1 polymer ?
#
loop_
_entity_poly.entity_id
_entity_poly.type
_entity_poly.pdbx_seq_one_letter_code
_entity_poly.pdbx_strand_id
1 'polypeptide(L)'
;MKDFSLSYVYMSGLSGLNTATLFMNSNNNNKSAYTETDRTGKITVDTLFKKEQKSYEFNSKVLLDSINKRKAKLEECYNEIFKKCCDIIMSADKRGITKIIHEIPHFSDYVGYKCRDCIEFIKKKLVEQNLSVIIMTETKIFITWTNIAS
;
A
#
# COMPACT_ATOMS: atom_id res chain seq x y z
N MET A 1 20.68 -29.86 13.04
CA MET A 1 20.27 -29.77 11.65
C MET A 1 18.76 -29.96 11.60
N LYS A 2 18.00 -28.89 11.44
CA LYS A 2 16.54 -28.96 11.23
C LYS A 2 16.25 -28.22 9.95
N ASP A 3 15.82 -28.99 8.96
CA ASP A 3 15.50 -28.55 7.62
C ASP A 3 14.29 -27.64 7.64
N PHE A 4 14.48 -26.41 7.19
CA PHE A 4 13.38 -25.49 6.88
C PHE A 4 12.81 -25.88 5.52
N SER A 5 11.74 -26.68 5.55
CA SER A 5 10.91 -26.92 4.39
C SER A 5 10.14 -25.65 4.05
N LEU A 6 10.52 -25.00 2.96
CA LEU A 6 9.76 -23.94 2.33
C LEU A 6 8.47 -24.54 1.75
N SER A 7 7.37 -24.38 2.46
CA SER A 7 6.04 -24.68 1.94
C SER A 7 5.68 -23.64 0.87
N TYR A 8 5.87 -24.03 -0.38
CA TYR A 8 5.22 -23.34 -1.51
C TYR A 8 3.72 -23.52 -1.37
N VAL A 9 3.03 -22.47 -0.95
CA VAL A 9 1.57 -22.40 -1.05
C VAL A 9 1.24 -22.26 -2.53
N TYR A 10 0.94 -23.38 -3.18
CA TYR A 10 0.31 -23.40 -4.48
C TYR A 10 -1.06 -22.77 -4.34
N MET A 11 -1.26 -21.62 -4.94
CA MET A 11 -2.59 -21.04 -5.17
C MET A 11 -3.35 -21.91 -6.18
N SER A 12 -3.94 -22.99 -5.72
CA SER A 12 -4.93 -23.78 -6.45
C SER A 12 -6.27 -23.04 -6.42
N GLY A 13 -6.40 -21.99 -7.21
CA GLY A 13 -7.64 -21.20 -7.30
C GLY A 13 -7.98 -20.71 -8.70
N LEU A 14 -7.23 -21.11 -9.71
CA LEU A 14 -7.46 -20.68 -11.10
C LEU A 14 -8.04 -21.77 -12.01
N SER A 15 -8.61 -22.84 -11.46
CA SER A 15 -9.30 -23.87 -12.24
C SER A 15 -10.73 -23.45 -12.59
N GLY A 16 -10.89 -22.39 -13.36
CA GLY A 16 -12.21 -21.92 -13.82
C GLY A 16 -12.15 -20.80 -14.85
N LEU A 17 -10.97 -20.26 -15.10
CA LEU A 17 -10.79 -19.27 -16.16
C LEU A 17 -10.59 -20.01 -17.50
N ASN A 18 -11.70 -20.25 -18.18
CA ASN A 18 -11.67 -20.73 -19.57
C ASN A 18 -11.00 -19.63 -20.40
N THR A 19 -9.89 -19.98 -21.08
CA THR A 19 -9.15 -19.06 -21.96
C THR A 19 -10.03 -18.43 -23.04
N ALA A 20 -11.14 -19.04 -23.38
CA ALA A 20 -12.16 -18.50 -24.30
C ALA A 20 -12.86 -17.24 -23.73
N THR A 21 -13.01 -17.11 -22.41
CA THR A 21 -13.66 -15.94 -21.78
C THR A 21 -12.73 -14.74 -21.68
N LEU A 22 -11.42 -14.94 -21.66
CA LEU A 22 -10.45 -13.83 -21.67
C LEU A 22 -10.41 -13.08 -23.02
N PHE A 23 -10.81 -13.73 -24.10
CA PHE A 23 -10.85 -13.11 -25.43
C PHE A 23 -12.22 -12.55 -25.82
N MET A 24 -13.29 -12.89 -25.08
CA MET A 24 -14.64 -12.41 -25.40
C MET A 24 -15.03 -11.10 -24.74
N ASN A 25 -14.27 -10.60 -23.77
CA ASN A 25 -14.61 -9.35 -23.07
C ASN A 25 -13.87 -8.12 -23.61
N SER A 26 -13.28 -8.23 -24.80
CA SER A 26 -12.66 -7.13 -25.54
C SER A 26 -13.58 -6.55 -26.61
N ASN A 27 -14.87 -6.77 -26.51
CA ASN A 27 -15.84 -6.21 -27.43
C ASN A 27 -16.82 -5.30 -26.69
N ASN A 28 -16.52 -4.00 -26.68
CA ASN A 28 -17.56 -3.03 -27.04
C ASN A 28 -16.91 -1.65 -27.21
N ASN A 29 -17.08 -1.13 -28.42
CA ASN A 29 -16.79 0.20 -28.92
C ASN A 29 -15.54 0.35 -29.80
N ASN A 30 -15.29 -0.62 -30.68
CA ASN A 30 -14.67 -0.25 -31.94
C ASN A 30 -15.75 -0.36 -33.03
N LYS A 31 -16.28 0.80 -33.42
CA LYS A 31 -16.96 0.93 -34.70
C LYS A 31 -16.01 0.34 -35.75
N SER A 32 -16.49 -0.71 -36.39
CA SER A 32 -15.86 -1.35 -37.52
C SER A 32 -15.36 -0.30 -38.49
N ALA A 33 -14.06 -0.10 -38.54
CA ALA A 33 -13.44 0.53 -39.67
C ALA A 33 -13.58 -0.46 -40.82
N TYR A 34 -14.59 -0.25 -41.65
CA TYR A 34 -14.69 -0.95 -42.91
C TYR A 34 -13.40 -0.64 -43.67
N THR A 35 -12.61 -1.68 -43.94
CA THR A 35 -11.49 -1.59 -44.86
C THR A 35 -12.04 -1.17 -46.21
N GLU A 36 -11.69 0.03 -46.70
CA GLU A 36 -11.91 0.39 -48.08
C GLU A 36 -11.14 -0.62 -48.92
N THR A 37 -11.86 -1.58 -49.45
CA THR A 37 -11.37 -2.39 -50.58
C THR A 37 -11.38 -1.54 -51.81
N ASP A 38 -10.21 -1.34 -52.42
CA ASP A 38 -10.16 -0.75 -53.75
C ASP A 38 -11.00 -1.59 -54.71
N ARG A 39 -11.42 -0.99 -55.83
CA ARG A 39 -12.29 -1.63 -56.81
C ARG A 39 -11.72 -2.93 -57.43
N THR A 40 -10.53 -3.35 -57.06
CA THR A 40 -9.85 -4.54 -57.55
C THR A 40 -9.85 -5.69 -56.55
N GLY A 41 -10.35 -5.45 -55.33
CA GLY A 41 -10.46 -6.51 -54.28
C GLY A 41 -9.12 -7.02 -53.78
N LYS A 42 -8.01 -6.35 -54.09
CA LYS A 42 -6.70 -6.74 -53.57
C LYS A 42 -6.44 -6.06 -52.25
N ILE A 43 -6.37 -6.84 -51.18
CA ILE A 43 -5.91 -6.40 -49.86
C ILE A 43 -4.40 -6.23 -49.96
N THR A 44 -3.89 -5.03 -49.89
CA THR A 44 -2.44 -4.75 -49.85
C THR A 44 -1.92 -5.06 -48.44
N VAL A 45 -0.74 -5.65 -48.35
CA VAL A 45 -0.05 -5.98 -47.12
C VAL A 45 0.10 -4.76 -46.21
N ASP A 46 0.27 -3.56 -46.78
CA ASP A 46 0.38 -2.29 -46.08
C ASP A 46 -0.90 -1.90 -45.30
N THR A 47 -2.07 -2.34 -45.77
CA THR A 47 -3.34 -2.11 -45.02
C THR A 47 -3.52 -3.03 -43.82
N LEU A 48 -2.91 -4.21 -43.85
CA LEU A 48 -2.96 -5.17 -42.74
C LEU A 48 -2.03 -4.78 -41.59
N PHE A 49 -1.01 -3.97 -41.85
CA PHE A 49 0.03 -3.63 -40.86
C PHE A 49 0.03 -2.16 -40.43
N LYS A 50 -0.98 -1.34 -40.83
CA LYS A 50 -1.22 -0.05 -40.17
C LYS A 50 -1.75 -0.27 -38.76
N LYS A 51 -0.96 -0.90 -37.90
CA LYS A 51 -1.09 -0.71 -36.46
C LYS A 51 -0.72 0.74 -36.20
N GLU A 52 -1.71 1.55 -35.85
CA GLU A 52 -1.44 2.79 -35.13
C GLU A 52 -0.61 2.39 -33.92
N GLN A 53 0.68 2.60 -34.00
CA GLN A 53 1.56 2.56 -32.84
C GLN A 53 1.15 3.78 -32.01
N LYS A 54 0.14 3.60 -31.13
CA LYS A 54 -0.06 4.52 -30.03
C LYS A 54 1.21 4.42 -29.21
N SER A 55 2.10 5.38 -29.38
CA SER A 55 3.26 5.56 -28.53
C SER A 55 2.71 5.77 -27.11
N TYR A 56 2.87 4.77 -26.26
CA TYR A 56 2.57 4.93 -24.86
C TYR A 56 3.63 5.85 -24.28
N GLU A 57 3.31 7.13 -24.16
CA GLU A 57 4.13 8.06 -23.40
C GLU A 57 3.91 7.79 -21.90
N PHE A 58 4.94 7.22 -21.29
CA PHE A 58 4.95 7.03 -19.84
C PHE A 58 5.02 8.40 -19.15
N ASN A 59 3.96 8.76 -18.44
CA ASN A 59 3.91 10.02 -17.72
C ASN A 59 4.44 9.85 -16.29
N SER A 60 5.73 10.12 -16.10
CA SER A 60 6.40 10.06 -14.80
C SER A 60 5.80 11.01 -13.75
N LYS A 61 5.21 12.16 -14.16
CA LYS A 61 4.53 13.08 -13.23
C LYS A 61 3.33 12.42 -12.56
N VAL A 62 2.47 11.75 -13.34
CA VAL A 62 1.29 11.06 -12.80
C VAL A 62 1.69 9.97 -11.79
N LEU A 63 2.79 9.26 -12.08
CA LEU A 63 3.32 8.26 -11.15
C LEU A 63 3.82 8.92 -9.86
N LEU A 64 4.58 10.01 -9.97
CA LEU A 64 5.10 10.73 -8.81
C LEU A 64 3.98 11.27 -7.93
N ASP A 65 2.94 11.86 -8.52
CA ASP A 65 1.76 12.35 -7.81
C ASP A 65 1.03 11.21 -7.07
N SER A 66 0.92 10.06 -7.72
CA SER A 66 0.34 8.86 -7.11
C SER A 66 1.16 8.35 -5.91
N ILE A 67 2.49 8.36 -6.02
CA ILE A 67 3.40 7.99 -4.93
C ILE A 67 3.26 8.97 -3.76
N ASN A 68 3.25 10.27 -4.04
CA ASN A 68 3.13 11.30 -3.01
C ASN A 68 1.77 11.23 -2.29
N LYS A 69 0.67 10.99 -3.00
CA LYS A 69 -0.64 10.77 -2.41
C LYS A 69 -0.67 9.56 -1.48
N ARG A 70 -0.01 8.46 -1.86
CA ARG A 70 0.09 7.26 -1.00
C ARG A 70 0.90 7.53 0.25
N LYS A 71 2.03 8.24 0.13
CA LYS A 71 2.86 8.64 1.29
C LYS A 71 2.10 9.53 2.25
N ALA A 72 1.38 10.54 1.75
CA ALA A 72 0.57 11.43 2.59
C ALA A 72 -0.52 10.67 3.37
N LYS A 73 -1.24 9.75 2.71
CA LYS A 73 -2.23 8.90 3.39
C LYS A 73 -1.62 7.99 4.45
N LEU A 74 -0.42 7.45 4.20
CA LEU A 74 0.28 6.61 5.15
C LEU A 74 0.72 7.41 6.38
N GLU A 75 1.22 8.63 6.18
CA GLU A 75 1.58 9.54 7.27
C GLU A 75 0.35 9.95 8.09
N GLU A 76 -0.78 10.20 7.44
CA GLU A 76 -2.07 10.44 8.11
C GLU A 76 -2.45 9.27 9.02
N CYS A 77 -2.35 8.04 8.53
CA CYS A 77 -2.59 6.83 9.32
C CYS A 77 -1.68 6.77 10.56
N TYR A 78 -0.37 7.03 10.40
CA TYR A 78 0.55 7.03 11.53
C TYR A 78 0.22 8.12 12.55
N ASN A 79 -0.20 9.31 12.10
CA ASN A 79 -0.63 10.41 12.97
C ASN A 79 -1.92 10.06 13.73
N GLU A 80 -2.87 9.34 13.13
CA GLU A 80 -4.08 8.87 13.82
C GLU A 80 -3.74 7.88 14.95
N ILE A 81 -2.82 6.93 14.69
CA ILE A 81 -2.37 5.97 15.70
C ILE A 81 -1.60 6.69 16.81
N PHE A 82 -0.75 7.65 16.45
CA PHE A 82 -0.02 8.49 17.41
C PHE A 82 -0.98 9.29 18.29
N LYS A 83 -2.03 9.89 17.72
CA LYS A 83 -3.06 10.61 18.49
C LYS A 83 -3.73 9.71 19.52
N LYS A 84 -4.13 8.48 19.12
CA LYS A 84 -4.70 7.51 20.08
C LYS A 84 -3.73 7.17 21.21
N CYS A 85 -2.42 7.03 20.88
CA CYS A 85 -1.38 6.82 21.88
C CYS A 85 -1.30 7.98 22.87
N CYS A 86 -1.30 9.22 22.38
CA CYS A 86 -1.30 10.42 23.23
C CYS A 86 -2.54 10.51 24.14
N ASP A 87 -3.72 10.19 23.61
CA ASP A 87 -4.97 10.17 24.39
C ASP A 87 -4.89 9.15 25.53
N ILE A 88 -4.28 7.99 25.33
CA ILE A 88 -4.05 6.97 26.37
C ILE A 88 -3.06 7.48 27.41
N ILE A 89 -1.95 8.11 27.00
CA ILE A 89 -0.96 8.72 27.91
C ILE A 89 -1.65 9.77 28.81
N MET A 90 -2.40 10.69 28.22
CA MET A 90 -3.11 11.74 28.96
C MET A 90 -4.16 11.17 29.90
N SER A 91 -4.86 10.10 29.51
CA SER A 91 -5.81 9.40 30.36
C SER A 91 -5.13 8.67 31.51
N ALA A 92 -3.96 8.11 31.31
CA ALA A 92 -3.15 7.45 32.33
C ALA A 92 -2.60 8.48 33.34
N ASP A 93 -2.08 9.59 32.85
CA ASP A 93 -1.55 10.68 33.68
C ASP A 93 -2.60 11.26 34.63
N LYS A 94 -3.83 11.51 34.16
CA LYS A 94 -4.96 11.92 35.01
C LYS A 94 -5.28 10.96 36.16
N ARG A 95 -4.88 9.69 36.05
CA ARG A 95 -5.03 8.65 37.08
C ARG A 95 -3.77 8.50 37.95
N GLY A 96 -2.77 9.35 37.76
CA GLY A 96 -1.48 9.27 38.49
C GLY A 96 -0.57 8.15 38.01
N ILE A 97 -0.82 7.60 36.82
CA ILE A 97 0.01 6.56 36.22
C ILE A 97 1.03 7.25 35.34
N THR A 98 2.32 6.97 35.53
CA THR A 98 3.45 7.60 34.82
C THR A 98 4.11 6.70 33.78
N LYS A 99 3.54 5.52 33.54
CA LYS A 99 4.06 4.52 32.59
C LYS A 99 2.94 3.68 32.02
N ILE A 100 3.03 3.34 30.73
CA ILE A 100 2.06 2.46 30.06
C ILE A 100 2.76 1.51 29.10
N ILE A 101 2.06 0.42 28.76
CA ILE A 101 2.35 -0.41 27.60
C ILE A 101 1.27 -0.10 26.57
N HIS A 102 1.69 0.30 25.36
CA HIS A 102 0.78 0.58 24.25
C HIS A 102 1.00 -0.44 23.14
N GLU A 103 -0.10 -0.99 22.63
CA GLU A 103 -0.08 -1.93 21.51
C GLU A 103 -0.46 -1.21 20.22
N ILE A 104 0.40 -1.35 19.21
CA ILE A 104 0.24 -0.75 17.89
C ILE A 104 -0.38 -1.79 16.96
N PRO A 105 -1.38 -1.43 16.14
CA PRO A 105 -2.02 -2.36 15.23
C PRO A 105 -0.99 -3.04 14.32
N HIS A 106 -1.06 -4.38 14.25
CA HIS A 106 -0.19 -5.15 13.36
C HIS A 106 -0.54 -4.92 11.89
N PHE A 107 -1.82 -4.67 11.58
CA PHE A 107 -2.37 -4.42 10.26
C PHE A 107 -3.17 -3.13 10.22
N SER A 108 -3.23 -2.52 9.05
CA SER A 108 -4.08 -1.39 8.73
C SER A 108 -4.53 -1.50 7.27
N ASP A 109 -5.69 -0.94 6.95
CA ASP A 109 -6.24 -0.90 5.58
C ASP A 109 -5.46 0.03 4.64
N TYR A 110 -4.49 0.77 5.17
CA TYR A 110 -3.66 1.68 4.39
C TYR A 110 -2.56 0.95 3.62
N VAL A 111 -2.51 1.18 2.32
CA VAL A 111 -1.51 0.58 1.44
C VAL A 111 -0.10 1.00 1.85
N GLY A 112 0.75 0.01 2.11
CA GLY A 112 2.15 0.24 2.51
C GLY A 112 2.35 0.41 4.02
N TYR A 113 1.29 0.23 4.84
CA TYR A 113 1.42 0.23 6.29
C TYR A 113 2.36 -0.90 6.76
N LYS A 114 3.28 -0.54 7.65
CA LYS A 114 4.14 -1.48 8.35
C LYS A 114 4.18 -1.10 9.83
N CYS A 115 3.84 -2.05 10.69
CA CYS A 115 3.80 -1.84 12.13
C CYS A 115 5.14 -1.31 12.67
N ARG A 116 6.26 -1.85 12.21
CA ARG A 116 7.60 -1.41 12.60
C ARG A 116 7.86 0.06 12.26
N ASP A 117 7.50 0.50 11.06
CA ASP A 117 7.71 1.89 10.64
C ASP A 117 6.81 2.84 11.45
N CYS A 118 5.59 2.39 11.79
CA CYS A 118 4.68 3.12 12.68
C CYS A 118 5.26 3.25 14.10
N ILE A 119 5.84 2.19 14.65
CA ILE A 119 6.53 2.19 15.95
C ILE A 119 7.66 3.21 15.98
N GLU A 120 8.52 3.19 14.96
CA GLU A 120 9.65 4.13 14.88
C GLU A 120 9.16 5.58 14.74
N PHE A 121 8.09 5.81 13.98
CA PHE A 121 7.46 7.12 13.86
C PHE A 121 6.94 7.62 15.21
N ILE A 122 6.18 6.79 15.94
CA ILE A 122 5.65 7.14 17.27
C ILE A 122 6.75 7.36 18.27
N LYS A 123 7.76 6.47 18.31
CA LYS A 123 8.93 6.62 19.19
C LYS A 123 9.64 7.93 18.96
N LYS A 124 9.92 8.30 17.70
CA LYS A 124 10.56 9.56 17.37
C LYS A 124 9.77 10.75 17.91
N LYS A 125 8.44 10.79 17.67
CA LYS A 125 7.55 11.85 18.12
C LYS A 125 7.49 11.97 19.65
N LEU A 126 7.47 10.87 20.37
CA LEU A 126 7.42 10.86 21.84
C LEU A 126 8.77 11.27 22.45
N VAL A 127 9.87 10.82 21.88
CA VAL A 127 11.23 11.21 22.34
C VAL A 127 11.48 12.71 22.13
N GLU A 128 11.00 13.29 21.04
CA GLU A 128 11.02 14.75 20.79
C GLU A 128 10.26 15.53 21.88
N GLN A 129 9.32 14.88 22.58
CA GLN A 129 8.56 15.45 23.69
C GLN A 129 9.10 15.04 25.08
N ASN A 130 10.34 14.56 25.15
CA ASN A 130 11.06 14.11 26.36
C ASN A 130 10.42 12.88 27.05
N LEU A 131 9.62 12.07 26.35
CA LEU A 131 9.17 10.80 26.88
C LEU A 131 10.18 9.70 26.56
N SER A 132 10.35 8.75 27.48
CA SER A 132 11.18 7.56 27.24
C SER A 132 10.36 6.44 26.63
N VAL A 133 10.84 5.86 25.54
CA VAL A 133 10.14 4.79 24.79
C VAL A 133 11.05 3.60 24.57
N ILE A 134 10.62 2.43 25.00
CA ILE A 134 11.31 1.15 24.81
C ILE A 134 10.41 0.24 23.95
N ILE A 135 10.98 -0.30 22.89
CA ILE A 135 10.28 -1.28 22.03
C ILE A 135 10.39 -2.64 22.74
N MET A 136 9.24 -3.23 23.11
CA MET A 136 9.18 -4.51 23.80
C MET A 136 9.04 -5.68 22.84
N THR A 137 8.16 -5.51 21.85
CA THR A 137 7.88 -6.52 20.81
C THR A 137 7.63 -5.84 19.48
N GLU A 138 7.32 -6.63 18.44
CA GLU A 138 6.99 -6.11 17.10
C GLU A 138 5.73 -5.21 17.08
N THR A 139 4.90 -5.28 18.13
CA THR A 139 3.64 -4.51 18.22
C THR A 139 3.51 -3.70 19.51
N LYS A 140 4.39 -3.90 20.51
CA LYS A 140 4.24 -3.29 21.84
C LYS A 140 5.41 -2.39 22.19
N ILE A 141 5.07 -1.22 22.67
CA ILE A 141 6.01 -0.24 23.19
C ILE A 141 5.71 0.08 24.65
N PHE A 142 6.75 0.22 25.44
CA PHE A 142 6.68 0.73 26.80
C PHE A 142 7.02 2.21 26.79
N ILE A 143 6.16 3.04 27.37
CA ILE A 143 6.31 4.48 27.42
C ILE A 143 6.33 4.93 28.87
N THR A 144 7.27 5.81 29.22
CA THR A 144 7.32 6.42 30.55
C THR A 144 7.67 7.92 30.44
N TRP A 145 7.07 8.72 31.32
CA TRP A 145 7.24 10.17 31.38
C TRP A 145 7.58 10.71 32.77
N THR A 146 8.15 9.88 33.62
CA THR A 146 8.62 10.26 34.96
C THR A 146 9.66 11.38 34.94
N ASN A 147 10.38 11.55 33.83
CA ASN A 147 11.49 12.52 33.73
C ASN A 147 11.04 13.92 33.30
N ILE A 148 9.75 14.13 32.98
CA ILE A 148 9.27 15.46 32.56
C ILE A 148 9.10 16.41 33.75
N ALA A 149 8.93 15.87 34.96
CA ALA A 149 8.70 16.62 36.20
C ALA A 149 9.95 16.89 37.05
N SER A 150 11.14 16.56 36.53
CA SER A 150 12.41 16.69 37.24
C SER A 150 13.14 17.97 36.87
#